data_249b4b4fb2379138e85c2e79bfa3ed3c
#
_entry.id   249b4b4fb2379138e85c2e79bfa3ed3c
#
_cell.length_a   1.000
_cell.length_b   1.000
_cell.length_c   1.000
_cell.angle_alpha   90.00
_cell.angle_beta   90.00
_cell.angle_gamma   90.00
#
_symmetry.space_group_name_H-M   'P 1'
#
loop_
_entity.id
_entity.type
_entity.pdbx_description
1 polymer ?
#
loop_
_entity_poly.entity_id
_entity_poly.type
_entity_poly.pdbx_seq_one_letter_code
_entity_poly.pdbx_strand_id
1 'polypeptide(L)'
;MKVLGIESSCDETGVAVYDTALSGVPALRAHAVYSQIALHAEYGGVVPELASRDHVRKLLPLIRQTLGKAGLRIDELDGVAYTAGPGLVGALLVGAGVARSLAWALDVPAIGVHHMEGHLLAPLMEDDPPQAPFVALLVSGGHTQLVSVKALGSYEVLGETLDDAAGEAFDKTAKMMGLPYPGGPQLAALAETGTPGRYKFARPMTDRPGLDFSFSGLKTQVLLAWRSSDQSDTTRADIARGFEDAVVETLAIKCLRALDAAGCNTLVVAGGVGANKRLRARLQEAAQRRGGRVCFPRPALCTDNGAMIAFAGALRLQAGEHADAAVHVTPRWDMACLPPLAAARESGVGNRE
;
A
#
# COMPACT_ATOMS: atom_id res chain seq x y z
N MET A 1 -6.15 22.61 -7.35
CA MET A 1 -5.13 21.91 -8.16
C MET A 1 -5.67 20.54 -8.49
N LYS A 2 -5.76 20.20 -9.79
CA LYS A 2 -6.20 18.90 -10.29
C LYS A 2 -4.95 18.10 -10.69
N VAL A 3 -4.65 17.05 -9.92
CA VAL A 3 -3.43 16.24 -10.09
C VAL A 3 -3.80 14.87 -10.66
N LEU A 4 -3.17 14.50 -11.78
CA LEU A 4 -3.22 13.15 -12.32
C LEU A 4 -2.20 12.28 -11.60
N GLY A 5 -2.62 11.18 -11.01
CA GLY A 5 -1.75 10.17 -10.38
C GLY A 5 -1.64 8.91 -11.23
N ILE A 6 -0.43 8.43 -11.41
CA ILE A 6 -0.10 7.23 -12.17
C ILE A 6 0.64 6.24 -11.28
N GLU A 7 0.05 5.05 -11.08
CA GLU A 7 0.65 3.91 -10.40
C GLU A 7 1.00 2.83 -11.44
N SER A 8 2.24 2.36 -11.42
CA SER A 8 2.71 1.29 -12.30
C SER A 8 3.89 0.51 -11.71
N SER A 9 3.99 0.43 -10.37
CA SER A 9 5.18 -0.14 -9.72
C SER A 9 5.32 -1.66 -9.83
N CYS A 10 4.20 -2.38 -10.04
CA CYS A 10 4.20 -3.85 -10.08
C CYS A 10 3.26 -4.40 -11.16
N ASP A 11 2.12 -4.96 -10.82
CA ASP A 11 1.18 -5.64 -11.71
C ASP A 11 -0.21 -4.98 -11.77
N GLU A 12 -0.41 -3.85 -11.13
CA GLU A 12 -1.56 -2.98 -11.30
C GLU A 12 -1.18 -1.69 -12.05
N THR A 13 -1.96 -1.38 -13.10
CA THR A 13 -1.91 -0.06 -13.73
C THR A 13 -3.01 0.80 -13.12
N GLY A 14 -2.66 1.79 -12.30
CA GLY A 14 -3.60 2.67 -11.63
C GLY A 14 -3.53 4.11 -12.17
N VAL A 15 -4.70 4.72 -12.38
CA VAL A 15 -4.79 6.14 -12.76
C VAL A 15 -5.91 6.80 -11.95
N ALA A 16 -5.67 8.02 -11.46
CA ALA A 16 -6.69 8.80 -10.78
C ALA A 16 -6.51 10.30 -11.00
N VAL A 17 -7.57 11.05 -10.76
CA VAL A 17 -7.54 12.52 -10.68
C VAL A 17 -7.99 12.93 -9.29
N TYR A 18 -7.13 13.67 -8.60
CA TYR A 18 -7.39 14.28 -7.29
C TYR A 18 -7.46 15.80 -7.41
N ASP A 19 -8.48 16.42 -6.80
CA ASP A 19 -8.71 17.86 -6.84
C ASP A 19 -8.59 18.46 -5.45
N THR A 20 -7.51 19.21 -5.19
CA THR A 20 -7.25 19.83 -3.89
C THR A 20 -8.17 21.00 -3.54
N ALA A 21 -9.04 21.42 -4.45
CA ALA A 21 -10.08 22.41 -4.14
C ALA A 21 -11.26 21.80 -3.37
N LEU A 22 -11.31 20.46 -3.30
CA LEU A 22 -12.31 19.68 -2.57
C LEU A 22 -11.63 18.95 -1.40
N SER A 23 -12.40 18.43 -0.48
CA SER A 23 -11.91 17.65 0.67
C SER A 23 -12.66 16.34 0.81
N GLY A 24 -12.06 15.37 1.53
CA GLY A 24 -12.64 14.06 1.76
C GLY A 24 -12.84 13.26 0.47
N VAL A 25 -13.85 12.38 0.49
CA VAL A 25 -14.16 11.49 -0.63
C VAL A 25 -14.39 12.21 -1.96
N PRO A 26 -15.09 13.37 -2.04
CA PRO A 26 -15.32 14.10 -3.28
C PRO A 26 -14.05 14.65 -3.96
N ALA A 27 -12.95 14.79 -3.22
CA ALA A 27 -11.69 15.27 -3.79
C ALA A 27 -11.09 14.27 -4.79
N LEU A 28 -11.36 12.98 -4.64
CA LEU A 28 -11.07 11.95 -5.62
C LEU A 28 -12.13 12.00 -6.75
N ARG A 29 -11.84 12.75 -7.81
CA ARG A 29 -12.77 12.99 -8.92
C ARG A 29 -13.08 11.72 -9.72
N ALA A 30 -12.07 10.92 -9.97
CA ALA A 30 -12.19 9.60 -10.60
C ALA A 30 -10.93 8.78 -10.35
N HIS A 31 -11.09 7.46 -10.36
CA HIS A 31 -9.98 6.53 -10.42
C HIS A 31 -10.33 5.30 -11.26
N ALA A 32 -9.31 4.65 -11.80
CA ALA A 32 -9.43 3.37 -12.49
C ALA A 32 -8.16 2.56 -12.24
N VAL A 33 -8.34 1.25 -12.09
CA VAL A 33 -7.26 0.27 -11.95
C VAL A 33 -7.48 -0.82 -12.98
N TYR A 34 -6.41 -1.19 -13.66
CA TYR A 34 -6.35 -2.38 -14.49
C TYR A 34 -5.36 -3.35 -13.86
N SER A 35 -5.84 -4.52 -13.43
CA SER A 35 -5.03 -5.55 -12.82
C SER A 35 -4.54 -6.56 -13.84
N GLN A 36 -3.27 -6.94 -13.74
CA GLN A 36 -2.60 -7.93 -14.58
C GLN A 36 -2.62 -9.33 -13.95
N ILE A 37 -3.38 -9.54 -12.87
CA ILE A 37 -3.45 -10.82 -12.14
C ILE A 37 -3.69 -11.98 -13.10
N ALA A 38 -4.63 -11.85 -14.05
CA ALA A 38 -4.94 -12.91 -15.02
C ALA A 38 -3.73 -13.27 -15.91
N LEU A 39 -2.94 -12.25 -16.30
CA LEU A 39 -1.71 -12.43 -17.09
C LEU A 39 -0.65 -13.20 -16.30
N HIS A 40 -0.50 -12.90 -15.02
CA HIS A 40 0.55 -13.46 -14.17
C HIS A 40 0.16 -14.78 -13.52
N ALA A 41 -1.14 -15.10 -13.45
CA ALA A 41 -1.65 -16.34 -12.86
C ALA A 41 -1.07 -17.60 -13.52
N GLU A 42 -0.86 -17.57 -14.85
CA GLU A 42 -0.27 -18.69 -15.60
C GLU A 42 1.17 -19.01 -15.16
N TYR A 43 1.88 -18.01 -14.64
CA TYR A 43 3.27 -18.14 -14.17
C TYR A 43 3.35 -18.36 -12.64
N GLY A 44 2.21 -18.26 -11.95
CA GLY A 44 2.14 -18.40 -10.50
C GLY A 44 2.82 -17.27 -9.70
N GLY A 45 2.92 -16.07 -10.31
CA GLY A 45 3.49 -14.87 -9.74
C GLY A 45 3.90 -13.85 -10.81
N VAL A 46 4.24 -12.63 -10.39
CA VAL A 46 4.55 -11.53 -11.30
C VAL A 46 5.81 -11.79 -12.13
N VAL A 47 5.70 -11.60 -13.45
CA VAL A 47 6.82 -11.62 -14.40
C VAL A 47 7.14 -10.19 -14.82
N PRO A 48 8.28 -9.60 -14.38
CA PRO A 48 8.57 -8.18 -14.55
C PRO A 48 8.53 -7.67 -15.98
N GLU A 49 9.01 -8.47 -16.93
CA GLU A 49 9.01 -8.11 -18.37
C GLU A 49 7.59 -8.03 -18.93
N LEU A 50 6.72 -8.97 -18.56
CA LEU A 50 5.32 -8.94 -18.99
C LEU A 50 4.58 -7.76 -18.37
N ALA A 51 4.82 -7.49 -17.08
CA ALA A 51 4.23 -6.36 -16.40
C ALA A 51 4.55 -5.04 -17.11
N SER A 52 5.83 -4.80 -17.40
CA SER A 52 6.27 -3.59 -18.09
C SER A 52 5.61 -3.40 -19.45
N ARG A 53 5.53 -4.47 -20.25
CA ARG A 53 4.91 -4.45 -21.58
C ARG A 53 3.41 -4.18 -21.53
N ASP A 54 2.73 -4.72 -20.54
CA ASP A 54 1.29 -4.50 -20.40
C ASP A 54 0.97 -3.09 -19.90
N HIS A 55 1.78 -2.51 -19.01
CA HIS A 55 1.67 -1.09 -18.65
C HIS A 55 1.74 -0.17 -19.87
N VAL A 56 2.66 -0.42 -20.82
CA VAL A 56 2.76 0.35 -22.06
C VAL A 56 1.44 0.33 -22.85
N ARG A 57 0.76 -0.82 -22.86
CA ARG A 57 -0.50 -1.00 -23.62
C ARG A 57 -1.69 -0.35 -22.90
N LYS A 58 -1.71 -0.39 -21.58
CA LYS A 58 -2.91 -0.06 -20.78
C LYS A 58 -2.94 1.37 -20.27
N LEU A 59 -1.79 1.99 -20.04
CA LEU A 59 -1.73 3.27 -19.34
C LEU A 59 -2.45 4.41 -20.06
N LEU A 60 -2.17 4.64 -21.35
CA LEU A 60 -2.81 5.73 -22.08
C LEU A 60 -4.34 5.55 -22.24
N PRO A 61 -4.87 4.35 -22.57
CA PRO A 61 -6.30 4.10 -22.54
C PRO A 61 -6.93 4.38 -21.18
N LEU A 62 -6.24 3.97 -20.08
CA LEU A 62 -6.72 4.15 -18.73
C LEU A 62 -6.76 5.64 -18.32
N ILE A 63 -5.75 6.44 -18.73
CA ILE A 63 -5.75 7.90 -18.53
C ILE A 63 -6.97 8.53 -19.22
N ARG A 64 -7.23 8.20 -20.48
CA ARG A 64 -8.41 8.73 -21.21
C ARG A 64 -9.72 8.35 -20.53
N GLN A 65 -9.85 7.10 -20.10
CA GLN A 65 -11.02 6.61 -19.36
C GLN A 65 -11.23 7.38 -18.06
N THR A 66 -10.15 7.59 -17.28
CA THR A 66 -10.20 8.27 -15.98
C THR A 66 -10.58 9.75 -16.13
N LEU A 67 -9.98 10.45 -17.10
CA LEU A 67 -10.35 11.83 -17.42
C LEU A 67 -11.81 11.96 -17.87
N GLY A 68 -12.27 11.04 -18.72
CA GLY A 68 -13.67 11.01 -19.15
C GLY A 68 -14.64 10.80 -17.96
N LYS A 69 -14.31 9.91 -17.00
CA LYS A 69 -15.09 9.71 -15.78
C LYS A 69 -15.08 10.94 -14.86
N ALA A 70 -13.96 11.67 -14.81
CA ALA A 70 -13.84 12.92 -14.05
C ALA A 70 -14.57 14.10 -14.69
N GLY A 71 -14.97 13.97 -15.97
CA GLY A 71 -15.55 15.07 -16.75
C GLY A 71 -14.52 16.17 -17.07
N LEU A 72 -13.23 15.79 -17.21
CA LEU A 72 -12.13 16.72 -17.41
C LEU A 72 -11.46 16.50 -18.77
N ARG A 73 -11.00 17.60 -19.35
CA ARG A 73 -10.05 17.58 -20.46
C ARG A 73 -8.64 17.47 -19.91
N ILE A 74 -7.72 16.99 -20.73
CA ILE A 74 -6.33 16.78 -20.32
C ILE A 74 -5.60 18.08 -19.99
N ASP A 75 -5.95 19.16 -20.68
CA ASP A 75 -5.39 20.51 -20.50
C ASP A 75 -5.96 21.27 -19.28
N GLU A 76 -6.85 20.64 -18.52
CA GLU A 76 -7.33 21.15 -17.23
C GLU A 76 -6.55 20.59 -16.04
N LEU A 77 -5.53 19.77 -16.27
CA LEU A 77 -4.66 19.27 -15.23
C LEU A 77 -3.64 20.33 -14.83
N ASP A 78 -3.41 20.44 -13.52
CA ASP A 78 -2.44 21.38 -12.93
C ASP A 78 -1.12 20.70 -12.54
N GLY A 79 -1.04 19.36 -12.61
CA GLY A 79 0.16 18.60 -12.29
C GLY A 79 0.00 17.10 -12.52
N VAL A 80 1.13 16.40 -12.61
CA VAL A 80 1.18 14.95 -12.80
C VAL A 80 2.08 14.31 -11.73
N ALA A 81 1.54 13.35 -11.00
CA ALA A 81 2.26 12.53 -10.03
C ALA A 81 2.42 11.10 -10.58
N TYR A 82 3.56 10.48 -10.32
CA TYR A 82 3.81 9.11 -10.74
C TYR A 82 4.61 8.36 -9.69
N THR A 83 4.46 7.05 -9.62
CA THR A 83 5.27 6.23 -8.74
C THR A 83 6.69 6.16 -9.27
N ALA A 84 7.64 6.72 -8.52
CA ALA A 84 9.05 6.70 -8.86
C ALA A 84 9.82 5.54 -8.19
N GLY A 85 9.19 4.84 -7.24
CA GLY A 85 9.74 3.72 -6.51
C GLY A 85 9.14 3.59 -5.10
N PRO A 86 9.45 2.49 -4.39
CA PRO A 86 10.08 1.27 -4.91
C PRO A 86 9.17 0.48 -5.87
N GLY A 87 9.76 -0.46 -6.64
CA GLY A 87 9.02 -1.31 -7.57
C GLY A 87 9.88 -1.93 -8.67
N LEU A 88 9.22 -2.56 -9.64
CA LEU A 88 9.86 -3.18 -10.80
C LEU A 88 10.37 -2.08 -11.75
N VAL A 89 11.68 -2.04 -11.99
CA VAL A 89 12.32 -0.95 -12.74
C VAL A 89 11.67 -0.66 -14.09
N GLY A 90 11.36 -1.69 -14.88
CA GLY A 90 10.74 -1.52 -16.20
C GLY A 90 9.31 -0.97 -16.11
N ALA A 91 8.54 -1.42 -15.12
CA ALA A 91 7.18 -0.95 -14.86
C ALA A 91 7.18 0.53 -14.39
N LEU A 92 8.06 0.88 -13.44
CA LEU A 92 8.27 2.26 -13.00
C LEU A 92 8.64 3.19 -14.15
N LEU A 93 9.57 2.77 -15.03
CA LEU A 93 9.99 3.57 -16.19
C LEU A 93 8.84 3.86 -17.16
N VAL A 94 7.89 2.95 -17.33
CA VAL A 94 6.71 3.20 -18.19
C VAL A 94 5.85 4.31 -17.59
N GLY A 95 5.48 4.22 -16.31
CA GLY A 95 4.69 5.25 -15.62
C GLY A 95 5.41 6.61 -15.61
N ALA A 96 6.68 6.62 -15.23
CA ALA A 96 7.50 7.83 -15.19
C ALA A 96 7.65 8.47 -16.59
N GLY A 97 7.92 7.67 -17.61
CA GLY A 97 8.06 8.14 -18.98
C GLY A 97 6.79 8.81 -19.50
N VAL A 98 5.63 8.17 -19.33
CA VAL A 98 4.33 8.74 -19.72
C VAL A 98 4.00 9.99 -18.91
N ALA A 99 4.17 9.95 -17.58
CA ALA A 99 3.89 11.08 -16.71
C ALA A 99 4.72 12.31 -17.06
N ARG A 100 6.02 12.13 -17.27
CA ARG A 100 6.95 13.21 -17.60
C ARG A 100 6.70 13.79 -18.97
N SER A 101 6.43 12.94 -19.97
CA SER A 101 6.09 13.39 -21.32
C SER A 101 4.79 14.19 -21.34
N LEU A 102 3.79 13.74 -20.56
CA LEU A 102 2.52 14.43 -20.45
C LEU A 102 2.68 15.79 -19.75
N ALA A 103 3.38 15.84 -18.62
CA ALA A 103 3.63 17.06 -17.89
C ALA A 103 4.38 18.10 -18.75
N TRP A 104 5.39 17.64 -19.50
CA TRP A 104 6.12 18.50 -20.43
C TRP A 104 5.22 19.04 -21.55
N ALA A 105 4.37 18.20 -22.14
CA ALA A 105 3.47 18.61 -23.22
C ALA A 105 2.39 19.59 -22.76
N LEU A 106 2.00 19.55 -21.49
CA LEU A 106 0.99 20.41 -20.88
C LEU A 106 1.58 21.65 -20.19
N ASP A 107 2.89 21.75 -20.11
CA ASP A 107 3.61 22.79 -19.34
C ASP A 107 3.18 22.85 -17.86
N VAL A 108 3.03 21.69 -17.24
CA VAL A 108 2.67 21.55 -15.82
C VAL A 108 3.75 20.81 -15.04
N PRO A 109 3.86 21.01 -13.71
CA PRO A 109 4.84 20.29 -12.89
C PRO A 109 4.55 18.80 -12.83
N ALA A 110 5.62 18.00 -12.74
CA ALA A 110 5.55 16.57 -12.41
C ALA A 110 6.28 16.27 -11.12
N ILE A 111 5.84 15.24 -10.41
CA ILE A 111 6.47 14.78 -9.16
C ILE A 111 6.53 13.26 -9.11
N GLY A 112 7.72 12.72 -8.74
CA GLY A 112 7.88 11.32 -8.41
C GLY A 112 7.47 11.05 -6.96
N VAL A 113 6.58 10.10 -6.75
CA VAL A 113 6.04 9.73 -5.44
C VAL A 113 6.61 8.40 -4.99
N HIS A 114 6.91 8.28 -3.71
CA HIS A 114 7.26 7.02 -3.10
C HIS A 114 6.01 6.14 -2.92
N HIS A 115 6.03 4.93 -3.48
CA HIS A 115 4.89 4.00 -3.48
C HIS A 115 4.31 3.77 -2.07
N MET A 116 5.18 3.49 -1.09
CA MET A 116 4.74 3.25 0.28
C MET A 116 4.23 4.51 0.99
N GLU A 117 4.70 5.71 0.60
CA GLU A 117 4.10 6.96 1.07
C GLU A 117 2.67 7.11 0.52
N GLY A 118 2.44 6.74 -0.75
CA GLY A 118 1.08 6.70 -1.31
C GLY A 118 0.15 5.83 -0.45
N HIS A 119 0.55 4.61 -0.12
CA HIS A 119 -0.22 3.74 0.77
C HIS A 119 -0.43 4.35 2.15
N LEU A 120 0.63 4.88 2.77
CA LEU A 120 0.58 5.48 4.10
C LEU A 120 -0.43 6.63 4.17
N LEU A 121 -0.51 7.43 3.12
CA LEU A 121 -1.37 8.59 3.06
C LEU A 121 -2.80 8.27 2.57
N ALA A 122 -3.05 7.10 1.99
CA ALA A 122 -4.37 6.74 1.45
C ALA A 122 -5.53 6.90 2.46
N PRO A 123 -5.40 6.57 3.76
CA PRO A 123 -6.47 6.79 4.74
C PRO A 123 -6.80 8.27 5.02
N LEU A 124 -5.92 9.20 4.61
CA LEU A 124 -6.20 10.63 4.74
C LEU A 124 -7.20 11.14 3.70
N MET A 125 -7.52 10.34 2.68
CA MET A 125 -8.57 10.64 1.69
C MET A 125 -10.00 10.27 2.16
N GLU A 126 -10.13 9.70 3.38
CA GLU A 126 -11.44 9.37 3.95
C GLU A 126 -12.08 10.61 4.63
N ASP A 127 -13.38 10.52 4.94
CA ASP A 127 -14.13 11.65 5.54
C ASP A 127 -13.71 11.95 6.98
N ASP A 128 -13.18 10.95 7.72
CA ASP A 128 -12.60 11.12 9.06
C ASP A 128 -11.11 10.75 9.05
N PRO A 129 -10.24 11.60 8.51
CA PRO A 129 -8.83 11.30 8.34
C PRO A 129 -8.08 11.23 9.69
N PRO A 130 -7.07 10.35 9.81
CA PRO A 130 -6.18 10.39 10.95
C PRO A 130 -5.36 11.68 10.98
N GLN A 131 -5.14 12.19 12.19
CA GLN A 131 -4.25 13.33 12.43
C GLN A 131 -2.93 12.83 13.03
N ALA A 132 -1.81 13.41 12.58
CA ALA A 132 -0.51 13.13 13.17
C ALA A 132 -0.43 13.71 14.62
N PRO A 133 0.32 13.09 15.54
CA PRO A 133 1.13 11.89 15.29
C PRO A 133 0.30 10.59 15.31
N PHE A 134 0.73 9.60 14.50
CA PHE A 134 0.16 8.26 14.49
C PHE A 134 1.22 7.19 14.13
N VAL A 135 0.94 5.93 14.43
CA VAL A 135 1.71 4.79 13.90
C VAL A 135 0.99 4.23 12.68
N ALA A 136 1.73 3.89 11.64
CA ALA A 136 1.21 3.19 10.47
C ALA A 136 1.75 1.77 10.39
N LEU A 137 0.87 0.80 10.12
CA LEU A 137 1.20 -0.53 9.63
C LEU A 137 1.04 -0.53 8.12
N LEU A 138 2.14 -0.57 7.40
CA LEU A 138 2.18 -0.75 5.95
C LEU A 138 2.35 -2.24 5.67
N VAL A 139 1.30 -2.90 5.16
CA VAL A 139 1.26 -4.35 5.00
C VAL A 139 0.69 -4.76 3.65
N SER A 140 1.59 -5.19 2.75
CA SER A 140 1.28 -5.54 1.36
C SER A 140 1.90 -6.88 0.94
N GLY A 141 1.83 -7.21 -0.34
CA GLY A 141 2.52 -8.36 -0.92
C GLY A 141 4.04 -8.29 -0.77
N GLY A 142 4.64 -7.12 -0.90
CA GLY A 142 6.10 -6.93 -0.87
C GLY A 142 6.64 -6.28 0.41
N HIS A 143 5.79 -5.67 1.24
CA HIS A 143 6.24 -4.88 2.39
C HIS A 143 5.46 -5.23 3.67
N THR A 144 6.17 -5.20 4.80
CA THR A 144 5.58 -5.23 6.14
C THR A 144 6.43 -4.34 7.03
N GLN A 145 5.93 -3.14 7.32
CA GLN A 145 6.67 -2.11 8.07
C GLN A 145 5.75 -1.42 9.08
N LEU A 146 6.33 -1.05 10.22
CA LEU A 146 5.75 -0.13 11.20
C LEU A 146 6.46 1.21 11.07
N VAL A 147 5.69 2.27 10.88
CA VAL A 147 6.21 3.61 10.66
C VAL A 147 5.59 4.57 11.67
N SER A 148 6.42 5.33 12.37
CA SER A 148 5.97 6.47 13.17
C SER A 148 5.87 7.69 12.26
N VAL A 149 4.71 8.33 12.27
CA VAL A 149 4.41 9.54 11.50
C VAL A 149 4.22 10.68 12.49
N LYS A 150 5.26 11.50 12.65
CA LYS A 150 5.23 12.68 13.52
C LYS A 150 4.51 13.87 12.88
N ALA A 151 4.70 14.02 11.58
CA ALA A 151 4.03 14.94 10.68
C ALA A 151 4.07 14.36 9.26
N LEU A 152 3.26 14.88 8.34
CA LEU A 152 3.30 14.45 6.94
C LEU A 152 4.70 14.74 6.36
N GLY A 153 5.30 13.74 5.71
CA GLY A 153 6.69 13.79 5.22
C GLY A 153 7.75 13.51 6.29
N SER A 154 7.40 13.36 7.57
CA SER A 154 8.35 13.02 8.64
C SER A 154 8.08 11.60 9.14
N TYR A 155 8.79 10.66 8.57
CA TYR A 155 8.58 9.22 8.74
C TYR A 155 9.80 8.59 9.43
N GLU A 156 9.51 7.73 10.41
CA GLU A 156 10.52 6.93 11.11
C GLU A 156 10.11 5.45 11.06
N VAL A 157 10.90 4.62 10.41
CA VAL A 157 10.66 3.17 10.37
C VAL A 157 11.01 2.60 11.74
N LEU A 158 10.01 2.10 12.45
CA LEU A 158 10.15 1.51 13.79
C LEU A 158 10.53 0.03 13.74
N GLY A 159 10.16 -0.66 12.68
CA GLY A 159 10.47 -2.07 12.45
C GLY A 159 9.92 -2.53 11.11
N GLU A 160 10.54 -3.55 10.56
CA GLU A 160 10.17 -4.11 9.25
C GLU A 160 10.36 -5.63 9.22
N THR A 161 9.90 -6.26 8.14
CA THR A 161 10.16 -7.69 7.99
C THR A 161 11.61 -7.95 7.60
N LEU A 162 12.22 -8.94 8.27
CA LEU A 162 13.60 -9.39 8.00
C LEU A 162 13.68 -10.44 6.88
N ASP A 163 12.52 -10.94 6.45
CA ASP A 163 12.42 -12.00 5.43
C ASP A 163 11.16 -11.79 4.56
N ASP A 164 10.25 -12.75 4.50
CA ASP A 164 9.01 -12.60 3.72
C ASP A 164 8.12 -11.48 4.28
N ALA A 165 7.50 -10.70 3.41
CA ALA A 165 6.38 -9.85 3.79
C ALA A 165 5.16 -10.68 4.18
N ALA A 166 4.25 -10.12 4.97
CA ALA A 166 3.04 -10.85 5.40
C ALA A 166 2.20 -11.32 4.20
N GLY A 167 1.98 -10.45 3.20
CA GLY A 167 1.25 -10.84 1.99
C GLY A 167 1.96 -11.92 1.19
N GLU A 168 3.27 -11.82 1.04
CA GLU A 168 4.09 -12.86 0.42
C GLU A 168 3.98 -14.20 1.16
N ALA A 169 3.94 -14.16 2.50
CA ALA A 169 3.73 -15.37 3.31
C ALA A 169 2.35 -15.99 3.07
N PHE A 170 1.30 -15.17 2.91
CA PHE A 170 -0.04 -15.62 2.50
C PHE A 170 0.00 -16.29 1.12
N ASP A 171 0.58 -15.65 0.11
CA ASP A 171 0.61 -16.15 -1.27
C ASP A 171 1.42 -17.44 -1.38
N LYS A 172 2.60 -17.50 -0.75
CA LYS A 172 3.43 -18.70 -0.74
C LYS A 172 2.77 -19.87 0.00
N THR A 173 2.08 -19.58 1.12
CA THR A 173 1.33 -20.59 1.87
C THR A 173 0.15 -21.11 1.06
N ALA A 174 -0.62 -20.25 0.44
CA ALA A 174 -1.70 -20.61 -0.45
C ALA A 174 -1.22 -21.53 -1.60
N LYS A 175 -0.13 -21.14 -2.27
CA LYS A 175 0.48 -21.92 -3.35
C LYS A 175 0.90 -23.33 -2.88
N MET A 176 1.50 -23.45 -1.68
CA MET A 176 1.89 -24.75 -1.10
C MET A 176 0.68 -25.65 -0.80
N MET A 177 -0.47 -25.06 -0.54
CA MET A 177 -1.74 -25.76 -0.26
C MET A 177 -2.58 -25.97 -1.54
N GLY A 178 -2.04 -25.64 -2.72
CA GLY A 178 -2.72 -25.84 -4.01
C GLY A 178 -3.84 -24.83 -4.29
N LEU A 179 -3.84 -23.68 -3.62
CA LEU A 179 -4.80 -22.59 -3.88
C LEU A 179 -4.36 -21.74 -5.09
N PRO A 180 -5.30 -21.17 -5.86
CA PRO A 180 -4.97 -20.34 -7.01
C PRO A 180 -4.35 -18.99 -6.62
N TYR A 181 -3.68 -18.35 -7.59
CA TYR A 181 -3.15 -17.00 -7.47
C TYR A 181 -4.24 -15.93 -7.78
N PRO A 182 -4.30 -14.79 -7.05
CA PRO A 182 -3.51 -14.44 -5.86
C PRO A 182 -3.95 -15.27 -4.64
N GLY A 183 -2.97 -15.78 -3.90
CA GLY A 183 -3.22 -16.76 -2.84
C GLY A 183 -3.80 -16.14 -1.56
N GLY A 184 -3.44 -14.90 -1.22
CA GLY A 184 -3.84 -14.25 0.03
C GLY A 184 -5.36 -14.21 0.24
N PRO A 185 -6.15 -13.65 -0.69
CA PRO A 185 -7.61 -13.64 -0.59
C PRO A 185 -8.23 -15.04 -0.53
N GLN A 186 -7.68 -15.99 -1.29
CA GLN A 186 -8.17 -17.38 -1.32
C GLN A 186 -7.93 -18.07 0.02
N LEU A 187 -6.74 -17.91 0.59
CA LEU A 187 -6.39 -18.49 1.88
C LEU A 187 -7.21 -17.87 3.02
N ALA A 188 -7.42 -16.55 3.00
CA ALA A 188 -8.26 -15.85 3.97
C ALA A 188 -9.73 -16.33 3.90
N ALA A 189 -10.29 -16.49 2.70
CA ALA A 189 -11.64 -17.03 2.52
C ALA A 189 -11.75 -18.48 3.03
N LEU A 190 -10.75 -19.31 2.75
CA LEU A 190 -10.69 -20.68 3.25
C LEU A 190 -10.58 -20.72 4.79
N ALA A 191 -9.79 -19.83 5.38
CA ALA A 191 -9.62 -19.72 6.83
C ALA A 191 -10.93 -19.35 7.57
N GLU A 192 -11.87 -18.66 6.91
CA GLU A 192 -13.21 -18.35 7.48
C GLU A 192 -13.99 -19.65 7.80
N THR A 193 -13.76 -20.74 7.06
CA THR A 193 -14.44 -22.03 7.25
C THR A 193 -13.70 -23.00 8.20
N GLY A 194 -12.46 -22.65 8.58
CA GLY A 194 -11.64 -23.48 9.46
C GLY A 194 -12.00 -23.32 10.95
N THR A 195 -11.74 -24.39 11.72
CA THR A 195 -11.99 -24.44 13.17
C THR A 195 -10.91 -23.70 13.94
N PRO A 196 -11.25 -22.65 14.70
CA PRO A 196 -10.28 -21.91 15.52
C PRO A 196 -9.52 -22.82 16.51
N GLY A 197 -8.20 -22.63 16.57
CA GLY A 197 -7.35 -23.32 17.56
C GLY A 197 -7.06 -24.79 17.28
N ARG A 198 -7.58 -25.38 16.17
CA ARG A 198 -7.28 -26.75 15.77
C ARG A 198 -5.80 -26.91 15.42
N TYR A 199 -5.24 -25.95 14.69
CA TYR A 199 -3.81 -25.83 14.41
C TYR A 199 -3.28 -24.55 15.09
N LYS A 200 -2.15 -24.68 15.77
CA LYS A 200 -1.48 -23.56 16.47
C LYS A 200 -0.07 -23.43 15.92
N PHE A 201 0.18 -22.34 15.23
CA PHE A 201 1.52 -21.98 14.74
C PHE A 201 2.16 -20.93 15.66
N ALA A 202 3.48 -20.83 15.59
CA ALA A 202 4.22 -19.83 16.34
C ALA A 202 3.81 -18.41 15.91
N ARG A 203 3.97 -17.44 16.81
CA ARG A 203 3.90 -16.00 16.54
C ARG A 203 5.33 -15.50 16.49
N PRO A 204 5.93 -15.42 15.29
CA PRO A 204 7.37 -15.17 15.21
C PRO A 204 7.75 -13.84 15.85
N MET A 205 8.90 -13.82 16.55
CA MET A 205 9.51 -12.63 17.16
C MET A 205 8.63 -11.88 18.18
N THR A 206 7.52 -12.45 18.65
CA THR A 206 6.69 -11.82 19.69
C THR A 206 7.17 -12.13 21.10
N ASP A 207 8.03 -13.12 21.28
CA ASP A 207 8.66 -13.56 22.53
C ASP A 207 9.87 -12.72 22.98
N ARG A 208 10.30 -11.76 22.12
CA ARG A 208 11.46 -10.90 22.33
C ARG A 208 11.10 -9.43 22.13
N PRO A 209 11.92 -8.49 22.64
CA PRO A 209 11.75 -7.07 22.38
C PRO A 209 11.98 -6.74 20.89
N GLY A 210 11.61 -5.52 20.50
CA GLY A 210 11.76 -5.02 19.14
C GLY A 210 10.48 -5.15 18.31
N LEU A 211 10.48 -4.47 17.15
CA LEU A 211 9.31 -4.26 16.32
C LEU A 211 9.40 -4.94 14.95
N ASP A 212 10.54 -5.58 14.64
CA ASP A 212 10.72 -6.32 13.40
C ASP A 212 9.85 -7.56 13.32
N PHE A 213 9.58 -7.97 12.09
CA PHE A 213 8.77 -9.15 11.76
C PHE A 213 9.61 -10.23 11.09
N SER A 214 9.08 -11.45 11.07
CA SER A 214 9.58 -12.56 10.28
C SER A 214 8.44 -13.53 10.01
N PHE A 215 8.27 -13.95 8.77
CA PHE A 215 7.19 -14.86 8.38
C PHE A 215 7.69 -16.12 7.65
N SER A 216 8.95 -16.17 7.22
CA SER A 216 9.49 -17.32 6.46
C SER A 216 9.43 -18.64 7.23
N GLY A 217 9.71 -18.62 8.54
CA GLY A 217 9.63 -19.80 9.40
C GLY A 217 8.20 -20.32 9.60
N LEU A 218 7.20 -19.44 9.53
CA LEU A 218 5.80 -19.81 9.64
C LEU A 218 5.35 -20.68 8.45
N LYS A 219 5.80 -20.35 7.23
CA LYS A 219 5.54 -21.17 6.03
C LYS A 219 6.03 -22.61 6.21
N THR A 220 7.22 -22.78 6.76
CA THR A 220 7.80 -24.12 6.98
C THR A 220 6.94 -24.93 7.96
N GLN A 221 6.46 -24.31 9.04
CA GLN A 221 5.56 -24.97 10.00
C GLN A 221 4.25 -25.42 9.33
N VAL A 222 3.65 -24.54 8.50
CA VAL A 222 2.45 -24.87 7.73
C VAL A 222 2.70 -26.01 6.75
N LEU A 223 3.80 -25.98 6.02
CA LEU A 223 4.15 -27.03 5.08
C LEU A 223 4.29 -28.41 5.75
N LEU A 224 4.95 -28.43 6.90
CA LEU A 224 5.09 -29.66 7.69
C LEU A 224 3.74 -30.17 8.18
N ALA A 225 2.90 -29.29 8.74
CA ALA A 225 1.56 -29.65 9.19
C ALA A 225 0.70 -30.17 8.02
N TRP A 226 0.74 -29.52 6.87
CA TRP A 226 0.01 -29.95 5.68
C TRP A 226 0.47 -31.32 5.18
N ARG A 227 1.78 -31.54 5.05
CA ARG A 227 2.35 -32.81 4.59
C ARG A 227 2.09 -33.99 5.53
N SER A 228 2.01 -33.75 6.83
CA SER A 228 1.74 -34.78 7.85
C SER A 228 0.26 -35.01 8.12
N SER A 229 -0.63 -34.28 7.48
CA SER A 229 -2.07 -34.37 7.61
C SER A 229 -2.70 -35.31 6.58
N ASP A 230 -4.01 -35.54 6.71
CA ASP A 230 -4.84 -36.30 5.75
C ASP A 230 -5.10 -35.52 4.45
N GLN A 231 -4.65 -34.26 4.39
CA GLN A 231 -4.82 -33.33 3.27
C GLN A 231 -6.27 -33.15 2.79
N SER A 232 -7.25 -33.41 3.67
CA SER A 232 -8.67 -33.18 3.40
C SER A 232 -8.97 -31.68 3.30
N ASP A 233 -10.10 -31.34 2.68
CA ASP A 233 -10.53 -29.93 2.58
C ASP A 233 -10.80 -29.31 3.96
N THR A 234 -11.32 -30.07 4.92
CA THR A 234 -11.51 -29.63 6.30
C THR A 234 -10.18 -29.30 6.95
N THR A 235 -9.20 -30.21 6.84
CA THR A 235 -7.85 -29.99 7.39
C THR A 235 -7.15 -28.82 6.71
N ARG A 236 -7.36 -28.63 5.39
CA ARG A 236 -6.86 -27.47 4.66
C ARG A 236 -7.41 -26.16 5.24
N ALA A 237 -8.72 -26.09 5.53
CA ALA A 237 -9.36 -24.95 6.13
C ALA A 237 -8.84 -24.67 7.56
N ASP A 238 -8.69 -25.73 8.38
CA ASP A 238 -8.17 -25.63 9.75
C ASP A 238 -6.73 -25.12 9.79
N ILE A 239 -5.88 -25.57 8.88
CA ILE A 239 -4.49 -25.10 8.74
C ILE A 239 -4.47 -23.64 8.26
N ALA A 240 -5.29 -23.28 7.25
CA ALA A 240 -5.42 -21.91 6.77
C ALA A 240 -5.83 -20.96 7.91
N ARG A 241 -6.78 -21.38 8.75
CA ARG A 241 -7.22 -20.65 9.92
C ARG A 241 -6.10 -20.46 10.94
N GLY A 242 -5.37 -21.51 11.27
CA GLY A 242 -4.25 -21.43 12.20
C GLY A 242 -3.12 -20.52 11.70
N PHE A 243 -2.83 -20.54 10.40
CA PHE A 243 -1.86 -19.65 9.76
C PHE A 243 -2.31 -18.18 9.85
N GLU A 244 -3.55 -17.88 9.41
CA GLU A 244 -4.10 -16.53 9.47
C GLU A 244 -4.09 -16.00 10.91
N ASP A 245 -4.50 -16.80 11.89
CA ASP A 245 -4.46 -16.45 13.32
C ASP A 245 -3.04 -16.10 13.78
N ALA A 246 -2.03 -16.84 13.32
CA ALA A 246 -0.64 -16.56 13.67
C ALA A 246 -0.13 -15.24 13.07
N VAL A 247 -0.41 -14.96 11.81
CA VAL A 247 -0.01 -13.71 11.15
C VAL A 247 -0.72 -12.52 11.79
N VAL A 248 -2.05 -12.60 11.92
CA VAL A 248 -2.88 -11.52 12.49
C VAL A 248 -2.45 -11.17 13.91
N GLU A 249 -2.22 -12.19 14.76
CA GLU A 249 -1.80 -11.94 16.13
C GLU A 249 -0.38 -11.37 16.22
N THR A 250 0.55 -11.83 15.37
CA THR A 250 1.90 -11.26 15.27
C THR A 250 1.85 -9.78 14.91
N LEU A 251 1.08 -9.42 13.86
CA LEU A 251 0.90 -8.03 13.44
C LEU A 251 0.27 -7.19 14.57
N ALA A 252 -0.78 -7.70 15.23
CA ALA A 252 -1.47 -6.98 16.29
C ALA A 252 -0.56 -6.71 17.50
N ILE A 253 0.20 -7.70 17.97
CA ILE A 253 1.15 -7.55 19.09
C ILE A 253 2.18 -6.46 18.77
N LYS A 254 2.75 -6.48 17.55
CA LYS A 254 3.78 -5.52 17.16
C LYS A 254 3.20 -4.11 16.97
N CYS A 255 1.99 -3.98 16.42
CA CYS A 255 1.29 -2.69 16.34
C CYS A 255 1.06 -2.07 17.72
N LEU A 256 0.61 -2.85 18.69
CA LEU A 256 0.40 -2.37 20.05
C LEU A 256 1.71 -1.90 20.70
N ARG A 257 2.78 -2.66 20.54
CA ARG A 257 4.13 -2.25 21.02
C ARG A 257 4.62 -0.97 20.33
N ALA A 258 4.35 -0.81 19.03
CA ALA A 258 4.73 0.39 18.29
C ALA A 258 3.95 1.62 18.78
N LEU A 259 2.66 1.48 19.07
CA LEU A 259 1.85 2.54 19.68
C LEU A 259 2.39 2.94 21.06
N ASP A 260 2.81 1.95 21.87
CA ASP A 260 3.44 2.23 23.18
C ASP A 260 4.76 2.97 23.02
N ALA A 261 5.62 2.52 22.09
CA ALA A 261 6.92 3.13 21.83
C ALA A 261 6.79 4.56 21.26
N ALA A 262 5.78 4.82 20.43
CA ALA A 262 5.51 6.13 19.85
C ALA A 262 4.71 7.06 20.78
N GLY A 263 4.17 6.55 21.89
CA GLY A 263 3.35 7.33 22.82
C GLY A 263 2.05 7.85 22.21
N CYS A 264 1.45 7.14 21.23
CA CYS A 264 0.21 7.55 20.59
C CYS A 264 -0.83 6.43 20.57
N ASN A 265 -2.09 6.79 20.27
CA ASN A 265 -3.23 5.86 20.30
C ASN A 265 -3.92 5.72 18.94
N THR A 266 -3.40 6.34 17.89
CA THR A 266 -3.94 6.21 16.53
C THR A 266 -3.08 5.26 15.71
N LEU A 267 -3.69 4.20 15.19
CA LEU A 267 -3.08 3.27 14.26
C LEU A 267 -3.69 3.47 12.86
N VAL A 268 -2.85 3.64 11.87
CA VAL A 268 -3.21 3.62 10.46
C VAL A 268 -2.81 2.27 9.88
N VAL A 269 -3.67 1.63 9.08
CA VAL A 269 -3.35 0.36 8.43
C VAL A 269 -3.58 0.51 6.94
N ALA A 270 -2.54 0.29 6.14
CA ALA A 270 -2.59 0.45 4.69
C ALA A 270 -1.82 -0.66 3.97
N GLY A 271 -2.11 -0.83 2.68
CA GLY A 271 -1.63 -1.92 1.85
C GLY A 271 -2.64 -3.08 1.75
N GLY A 272 -2.43 -3.96 0.76
CA GLY A 272 -3.41 -4.99 0.36
C GLY A 272 -3.82 -5.95 1.49
N VAL A 273 -2.90 -6.36 2.37
CA VAL A 273 -3.22 -7.22 3.53
C VAL A 273 -4.10 -6.47 4.55
N GLY A 274 -4.07 -5.13 4.56
CA GLY A 274 -4.99 -4.30 5.35
C GLY A 274 -6.48 -4.48 4.99
N ALA A 275 -6.80 -5.12 3.88
CA ALA A 275 -8.17 -5.53 3.53
C ALA A 275 -8.62 -6.80 4.26
N ASN A 276 -7.72 -7.56 4.91
CA ASN A 276 -8.06 -8.79 5.62
C ASN A 276 -9.03 -8.51 6.77
N LYS A 277 -10.21 -9.11 6.72
CA LYS A 277 -11.30 -8.87 7.67
C LYS A 277 -10.90 -9.19 9.12
N ARG A 278 -10.14 -10.29 9.29
CA ARG A 278 -9.73 -10.75 10.61
C ARG A 278 -8.69 -9.82 11.24
N LEU A 279 -7.73 -9.35 10.44
CA LEU A 279 -6.77 -8.34 10.87
C LEU A 279 -7.48 -7.05 11.30
N ARG A 280 -8.42 -6.56 10.50
CA ARG A 280 -9.22 -5.37 10.83
C ARG A 280 -9.95 -5.53 12.16
N ALA A 281 -10.70 -6.62 12.32
CA ALA A 281 -11.46 -6.90 13.55
C ALA A 281 -10.52 -6.96 14.78
N ARG A 282 -9.39 -7.68 14.65
CA ARG A 282 -8.43 -7.85 15.76
C ARG A 282 -7.77 -6.53 16.17
N LEU A 283 -7.39 -5.70 15.19
CA LEU A 283 -6.79 -4.39 15.47
C LEU A 283 -7.81 -3.40 16.04
N GLN A 284 -9.04 -3.38 15.54
CA GLN A 284 -10.12 -2.56 16.09
C GLN A 284 -10.40 -2.90 17.56
N GLU A 285 -10.56 -4.20 17.88
CA GLU A 285 -10.74 -4.66 19.25
C GLU A 285 -9.58 -4.23 20.15
N ALA A 286 -8.34 -4.41 19.67
CA ALA A 286 -7.14 -4.06 20.44
C ALA A 286 -7.03 -2.56 20.70
N ALA A 287 -7.33 -1.73 19.71
CA ALA A 287 -7.31 -0.27 19.85
C ALA A 287 -8.41 0.23 20.79
N GLN A 288 -9.64 -0.30 20.66
CA GLN A 288 -10.75 0.05 21.55
C GLN A 288 -10.42 -0.22 23.03
N ARG A 289 -9.79 -1.35 23.33
CA ARG A 289 -9.37 -1.68 24.71
C ARG A 289 -8.37 -0.67 25.30
N ARG A 290 -7.65 0.07 24.45
CA ARG A 290 -6.69 1.12 24.83
C ARG A 290 -7.29 2.53 24.82
N GLY A 291 -8.56 2.69 24.45
CA GLY A 291 -9.14 4.01 24.18
C GLY A 291 -8.54 4.69 22.93
N GLY A 292 -7.98 3.92 22.02
CA GLY A 292 -7.41 4.38 20.76
C GLY A 292 -8.32 4.12 19.56
N ARG A 293 -7.84 4.50 18.34
CA ARG A 293 -8.57 4.27 17.08
C ARG A 293 -7.69 3.63 16.02
N VAL A 294 -8.32 2.91 15.09
CA VAL A 294 -7.66 2.38 13.89
C VAL A 294 -8.34 2.98 12.66
N CYS A 295 -7.53 3.51 11.76
CA CYS A 295 -7.98 4.08 10.50
C CYS A 295 -7.54 3.17 9.34
N PHE A 296 -8.47 2.88 8.45
CA PHE A 296 -8.25 2.09 7.24
C PHE A 296 -8.72 2.89 6.04
N PRO A 297 -8.07 2.78 4.88
CA PRO A 297 -8.67 3.27 3.67
C PRO A 297 -9.87 2.38 3.29
N ARG A 298 -10.79 2.93 2.48
CA ARG A 298 -11.86 2.12 1.89
C ARG A 298 -11.28 0.97 1.06
N PRO A 299 -11.99 -0.16 0.90
CA PRO A 299 -11.43 -1.36 0.24
C PRO A 299 -10.82 -1.09 -1.14
N ALA A 300 -11.42 -0.20 -1.92
CA ALA A 300 -10.93 0.17 -3.26
C ALA A 300 -9.56 0.88 -3.26
N LEU A 301 -9.09 1.39 -2.12
CA LEU A 301 -7.82 2.09 -1.97
C LEU A 301 -6.78 1.30 -1.15
N CYS A 302 -7.09 0.03 -0.78
CA CYS A 302 -6.16 -0.80 -0.02
C CYS A 302 -5.04 -1.38 -0.90
N THR A 303 -5.36 -1.77 -2.14
CA THR A 303 -4.37 -2.28 -3.12
C THR A 303 -3.75 -1.14 -3.90
N ASP A 304 -2.78 -1.45 -4.75
CA ASP A 304 -2.10 -0.48 -5.62
C ASP A 304 -3.10 0.26 -6.49
N ASN A 305 -3.03 1.59 -6.47
CA ASN A 305 -3.99 2.43 -7.18
C ASN A 305 -3.43 3.83 -7.48
N GLY A 306 -3.97 4.49 -8.50
CA GLY A 306 -3.55 5.84 -8.88
C GLY A 306 -3.97 6.93 -7.88
N ALA A 307 -5.01 6.70 -7.05
CA ALA A 307 -5.52 7.71 -6.14
C ALA A 307 -4.52 8.05 -5.02
N MET A 308 -3.85 7.03 -4.46
CA MET A 308 -2.82 7.21 -3.45
C MET A 308 -1.64 8.04 -3.98
N ILE A 309 -1.30 7.85 -5.26
CA ILE A 309 -0.22 8.59 -5.92
C ILE A 309 -0.66 10.02 -6.27
N ALA A 310 -1.90 10.20 -6.76
CA ALA A 310 -2.45 11.52 -7.01
C ALA A 310 -2.50 12.38 -5.74
N PHE A 311 -2.93 11.79 -4.63
CA PHE A 311 -3.04 12.48 -3.34
C PHE A 311 -1.66 12.85 -2.76
N ALA A 312 -0.75 11.88 -2.65
CA ALA A 312 0.60 12.13 -2.15
C ALA A 312 1.36 13.14 -3.02
N GLY A 313 1.24 13.01 -4.34
CA GLY A 313 1.80 13.98 -5.27
C GLY A 313 1.19 15.37 -5.15
N ALA A 314 -0.12 15.48 -4.95
CA ALA A 314 -0.78 16.76 -4.72
C ALA A 314 -0.24 17.48 -3.48
N LEU A 315 -0.03 16.75 -2.36
CA LEU A 315 0.55 17.31 -1.15
C LEU A 315 1.97 17.84 -1.37
N ARG A 316 2.82 17.07 -2.06
CA ARG A 316 4.19 17.46 -2.38
C ARG A 316 4.27 18.63 -3.36
N LEU A 317 3.42 18.63 -4.40
CA LEU A 317 3.32 19.76 -5.34
C LEU A 317 2.85 21.05 -4.64
N GLN A 318 1.87 20.96 -3.74
CA GLN A 318 1.43 22.11 -2.92
C GLN A 318 2.53 22.63 -1.99
N ALA A 319 3.42 21.75 -1.52
CA ALA A 319 4.62 22.13 -0.76
C ALA A 319 5.73 22.76 -1.63
N GLY A 320 5.50 22.89 -2.95
CA GLY A 320 6.46 23.46 -3.91
C GLY A 320 7.54 22.48 -4.39
N GLU A 321 7.38 21.19 -4.10
CA GLU A 321 8.26 20.16 -4.63
C GLU A 321 7.89 19.86 -6.09
N HIS A 322 8.89 19.64 -6.94
CA HIS A 322 8.71 19.19 -8.32
C HIS A 322 9.95 18.43 -8.78
N ALA A 323 9.76 17.53 -9.73
CA ALA A 323 10.88 16.80 -10.33
C ALA A 323 11.63 17.70 -11.33
N ASP A 324 12.94 17.49 -11.43
CA ASP A 324 13.78 18.08 -12.50
C ASP A 324 13.40 17.55 -13.89
N ALA A 325 14.14 17.95 -14.95
CA ALA A 325 13.83 17.52 -16.33
C ALA A 325 14.12 16.03 -16.58
N ALA A 326 14.95 15.36 -15.77
CA ALA A 326 15.34 13.98 -15.98
C ALA A 326 14.27 13.00 -15.48
N VAL A 327 14.20 11.82 -16.11
CA VAL A 327 13.35 10.72 -15.65
C VAL A 327 14.15 9.87 -14.67
N HIS A 328 13.82 9.95 -13.38
CA HIS A 328 14.43 9.15 -12.35
C HIS A 328 13.42 8.16 -11.76
N VAL A 329 13.84 6.90 -11.61
CA VAL A 329 13.12 5.88 -10.85
C VAL A 329 14.08 5.16 -9.91
N THR A 330 13.60 4.80 -8.73
CA THR A 330 14.39 4.20 -7.66
C THR A 330 13.76 2.87 -7.24
N PRO A 331 14.12 1.75 -7.90
CA PRO A 331 13.51 0.44 -7.66
C PRO A 331 13.61 -0.06 -6.22
N ARG A 332 14.65 0.38 -5.51
CA ARG A 332 14.85 0.15 -4.07
C ARG A 332 15.01 1.50 -3.41
N TRP A 333 13.92 2.04 -2.93
CA TRP A 333 13.86 3.35 -2.29
C TRP A 333 13.47 3.18 -0.82
N ASP A 334 14.34 3.62 0.08
CA ASP A 334 14.06 3.59 1.51
C ASP A 334 13.17 4.78 1.88
N MET A 335 12.06 4.50 2.55
CA MET A 335 11.11 5.52 3.00
C MET A 335 11.72 6.50 4.01
N ALA A 336 12.70 6.06 4.80
CA ALA A 336 13.41 6.91 5.74
C ALA A 336 14.24 8.01 5.06
N CYS A 337 14.54 7.87 3.75
CA CYS A 337 15.26 8.87 2.96
C CYS A 337 14.32 9.94 2.37
N LEU A 338 13.00 9.88 2.60
CA LEU A 338 12.08 10.90 2.10
C LEU A 338 12.28 12.23 2.84
N PRO A 339 12.39 13.34 2.10
CA PRO A 339 12.46 14.65 2.73
C PRO A 339 11.11 14.98 3.40
N PRO A 340 11.14 15.67 4.56
CA PRO A 340 9.91 16.23 5.13
C PRO A 340 9.22 17.14 4.12
N LEU A 341 7.88 17.15 4.11
CA LEU A 341 7.14 18.14 3.34
C LEU A 341 7.57 19.53 3.78
N ALA A 342 8.00 20.38 2.85
CA ALA A 342 8.28 21.77 3.15
C ALA A 342 7.00 22.38 3.74
N ALA A 343 7.09 22.99 4.93
CA ALA A 343 5.98 23.74 5.49
C ALA A 343 5.54 24.73 4.43
N ALA A 344 4.24 24.80 4.15
CA ALA A 344 3.69 25.78 3.23
C ALA A 344 4.27 27.15 3.64
N ARG A 345 5.08 27.74 2.77
CA ARG A 345 5.60 29.08 3.01
C ARG A 345 4.37 29.95 3.18
N GLU A 346 4.15 30.46 4.40
CA GLU A 346 3.18 31.53 4.62
C GLU A 346 3.44 32.56 3.53
N SER A 347 2.43 32.80 2.71
CA SER A 347 2.47 33.83 1.67
C SER A 347 2.62 35.16 2.38
N GLY A 348 3.86 35.53 2.68
CA GLY A 348 4.21 36.84 3.14
C GLY A 348 3.88 37.85 2.03
N VAL A 349 2.73 38.45 2.13
CA VAL A 349 2.45 39.71 1.45
C VAL A 349 3.42 40.71 2.03
N GLY A 350 4.61 40.79 1.43
CA GLY A 350 5.55 41.87 1.71
C GLY A 350 4.99 43.14 1.18
N ASN A 351 4.51 44.01 2.07
CA ASN A 351 4.33 45.41 1.79
C ASN A 351 5.64 45.95 1.21
N ARG A 352 5.62 46.34 -0.05
CA ARG A 352 6.62 47.25 -0.61
C ARG A 352 6.13 48.68 -0.28
N GLU A 353 6.83 49.30 0.66
CA GLU A 353 6.94 50.76 0.68
C GLU A 353 7.80 51.25 -0.49
#